data_ceedc4f888904c5be83307a28cd0ab3b
#
_entry.id   ceedc4f888904c5be83307a28cd0ab3b
#
_cell.length_a   1.000
_cell.length_b   1.000
_cell.length_c   1.000
_cell.angle_alpha   90.00
_cell.angle_beta   90.00
_cell.angle_gamma   90.00
#
_symmetry.space_group_name_H-M   'P 1'
#
loop_
_entity.id
_entity.type
_entity.pdbx_description
1 polymer ?
#
loop_
_entity_poly.entity_id
_entity_poly.type
_entity_poly.pdbx_seq_one_letter_code
_entity_poly.pdbx_strand_id
1 'polypeptide(L)'
;ESVPHPRGYGNNARVLGRYVRELKLITLEDAIRKMTSLPAQTFGFRDRGLIREGFAADLVIFDDNTILDQATFDKPHQFPVGISFVIVNGAAVFENNQMTTARPGVALRGPGYASAADASR
;
A
#
# COMPACT_ATOMS: atom_id res chain seq x y z
N GLU A 1 -6.02 -24.99 -8.03
CA GLU A 1 -5.71 -23.64 -7.51
C GLU A 1 -7.02 -22.90 -7.27
N SER A 2 -7.15 -22.24 -6.12
CA SER A 2 -8.32 -21.41 -5.85
C SER A 2 -8.27 -20.17 -6.74
N VAL A 3 -9.41 -19.80 -7.34
CA VAL A 3 -9.53 -18.56 -8.12
C VAL A 3 -9.81 -17.41 -7.13
N PRO A 4 -8.85 -16.51 -6.88
CA PRO A 4 -9.05 -15.41 -5.94
C PRO A 4 -9.95 -14.33 -6.56
N HIS A 5 -10.56 -13.52 -5.70
CA HIS A 5 -11.27 -12.35 -6.18
C HIS A 5 -10.28 -11.31 -6.74
N PRO A 6 -10.57 -10.64 -7.87
CA PRO A 6 -9.67 -9.65 -8.51
C PRO A 6 -9.13 -8.57 -7.57
N ARG A 7 -9.91 -8.18 -6.55
CA ARG A 7 -9.50 -7.18 -5.55
C ARG A 7 -8.21 -7.53 -4.80
N GLY A 8 -7.87 -8.82 -4.70
CA GLY A 8 -6.62 -9.25 -4.05
C GLY A 8 -5.36 -8.76 -4.76
N TYR A 9 -5.47 -8.43 -6.05
CA TYR A 9 -4.33 -8.03 -6.87
C TYR A 9 -4.27 -6.54 -7.21
N GLY A 10 -5.39 -5.83 -7.19
CA GLY A 10 -5.40 -4.48 -7.74
C GLY A 10 -6.29 -3.47 -7.04
N ASN A 11 -6.79 -3.73 -5.82
CA ASN A 11 -7.77 -2.88 -5.16
C ASN A 11 -7.34 -1.41 -5.06
N ASN A 12 -6.14 -1.13 -4.59
CA ASN A 12 -5.65 0.24 -4.41
C ASN A 12 -5.40 0.94 -5.75
N ALA A 13 -4.85 0.22 -6.74
CA ALA A 13 -4.68 0.75 -8.09
C ALA A 13 -6.04 1.06 -8.74
N ARG A 14 -7.08 0.24 -8.50
CA ARG A 14 -8.44 0.50 -8.96
C ARG A 14 -9.02 1.78 -8.36
N VAL A 15 -8.77 2.07 -7.09
CA VAL A 15 -9.20 3.34 -6.48
C VAL A 15 -8.60 4.51 -7.24
N LEU A 16 -7.30 4.50 -7.49
CA LEU A 16 -6.60 5.59 -8.18
C LEU A 16 -6.99 5.70 -9.66
N GLY A 17 -7.00 4.59 -10.39
CA GLY A 17 -7.35 4.58 -11.80
C GLY A 17 -8.84 4.81 -12.04
N ARG A 18 -9.70 4.00 -11.45
CA ARG A 18 -11.14 4.01 -11.74
C ARG A 18 -11.89 5.11 -11.00
N TYR A 19 -11.76 5.19 -9.67
CA TYR A 19 -12.60 6.10 -8.87
C TYR A 19 -12.08 7.54 -8.85
N VAL A 20 -10.76 7.74 -8.89
CA VAL A 20 -10.16 9.08 -8.96
C VAL A 20 -10.13 9.59 -10.40
N ARG A 21 -9.34 8.92 -11.28
CA ARG A 21 -9.07 9.45 -12.63
C ARG A 21 -10.28 9.37 -13.56
N GLU A 22 -10.94 8.21 -13.68
CA GLU A 22 -12.01 8.02 -14.65
C GLU A 22 -13.35 8.57 -14.16
N LEU A 23 -13.79 8.15 -12.97
CA LEU A 23 -15.11 8.51 -12.45
C LEU A 23 -15.13 9.82 -11.66
N LYS A 24 -13.97 10.34 -11.25
CA LYS A 24 -13.81 11.61 -10.49
C LYS A 24 -14.71 11.70 -9.26
N LEU A 25 -14.90 10.58 -8.55
CA LEU A 25 -15.75 10.51 -7.36
C LEU A 25 -15.06 11.07 -6.11
N ILE A 26 -13.75 11.02 -6.06
CA ILE A 26 -12.91 11.57 -4.99
C ILE A 26 -11.65 12.17 -5.61
N THR A 27 -11.02 13.10 -4.90
CA THR A 27 -9.75 13.68 -5.35
C THR A 27 -8.61 12.69 -5.11
N LEU A 28 -7.49 12.87 -5.82
CA LEU A 28 -6.28 12.07 -5.65
C LEU A 28 -5.77 12.16 -4.20
N GLU A 29 -5.71 13.37 -3.65
CA GLU A 29 -5.23 13.63 -2.29
C GLU A 29 -6.08 12.92 -1.24
N ASP A 30 -7.42 12.95 -1.40
CA ASP A 30 -8.33 12.28 -0.45
C ASP A 30 -8.22 10.75 -0.57
N ALA A 31 -8.06 10.22 -1.78
CA ALA A 31 -7.80 8.79 -1.99
C ALA A 31 -6.49 8.35 -1.32
N ILE A 32 -5.41 9.09 -1.51
CA ILE A 32 -4.11 8.81 -0.87
C ILE A 32 -4.25 8.87 0.65
N ARG A 33 -4.88 9.91 1.19
CA ARG A 33 -5.15 10.04 2.63
C ARG A 33 -5.87 8.81 3.19
N LYS A 34 -6.93 8.36 2.51
CA LYS A 34 -7.73 7.18 2.91
C LYS A 34 -6.95 5.87 2.88
N MET A 35 -5.93 5.78 2.05
CA MET A 35 -5.07 4.58 1.92
C MET A 35 -3.81 4.63 2.79
N THR A 36 -3.47 5.77 3.39
CA THR A 36 -2.20 5.97 4.10
C THR A 36 -2.39 6.57 5.51
N SER A 37 -2.51 7.89 5.63
CA SER A 37 -2.52 8.56 6.93
C SER A 37 -3.79 8.26 7.75
N LEU A 38 -4.94 8.11 7.12
CA LEU A 38 -6.18 7.79 7.82
C LEU A 38 -6.11 6.44 8.54
N PRO A 39 -5.79 5.30 7.87
CA PRO A 39 -5.63 4.03 8.57
C PRO A 39 -4.48 4.06 9.59
N ALA A 40 -3.36 4.72 9.30
CA ALA A 40 -2.26 4.83 10.25
C ALA A 40 -2.70 5.52 11.56
N GLN A 41 -3.46 6.61 11.46
CA GLN A 41 -4.03 7.31 12.62
C GLN A 41 -5.07 6.44 13.35
N THR A 42 -5.93 5.75 12.62
CA THR A 42 -6.97 4.88 13.19
C THR A 42 -6.37 3.74 14.01
N PHE A 43 -5.28 3.14 13.53
CA PHE A 43 -4.56 2.07 14.23
C PHE A 43 -3.50 2.57 15.22
N GLY A 44 -3.32 3.89 15.35
CA GLY A 44 -2.38 4.48 16.29
C GLY A 44 -0.91 4.30 15.91
N PHE A 45 -0.59 4.13 14.63
CA PHE A 45 0.79 4.11 14.15
C PHE A 45 1.37 5.52 14.18
N ARG A 46 2.54 5.69 14.79
CA ARG A 46 3.13 7.02 15.05
C ARG A 46 4.17 7.47 14.03
N ASP A 47 4.71 6.53 13.27
CA ASP A 47 5.86 6.71 12.38
C ASP A 47 5.60 6.29 10.94
N ARG A 48 4.33 6.17 10.52
CA ARG A 48 3.92 5.70 9.19
C ARG A 48 2.70 6.47 8.67
N GLY A 49 2.44 6.35 7.37
CA GLY A 49 1.27 6.89 6.70
C GLY A 49 1.41 8.33 6.21
N LEU A 50 2.56 8.96 6.42
CA LEU A 50 2.89 10.30 5.93
C LEU A 50 4.35 10.33 5.44
N ILE A 51 4.63 11.15 4.44
CA ILE A 51 6.01 11.51 4.05
C ILE A 51 6.46 12.61 5.01
N ARG A 52 7.26 12.24 5.99
CA ARG A 52 7.74 13.13 7.04
C ARG A 52 9.11 12.69 7.53
N GLU A 53 9.97 13.66 7.87
CA GLU A 53 11.25 13.39 8.48
C GLU A 53 11.10 12.57 9.77
N GLY A 54 11.93 11.53 9.93
CA GLY A 54 11.88 10.59 11.05
C GLY A 54 10.86 9.46 10.91
N PHE A 55 10.02 9.47 9.86
CA PHE A 55 9.07 8.38 9.58
C PHE A 55 9.75 7.27 8.79
N ALA A 56 9.23 6.04 8.93
CA ALA A 56 9.66 4.92 8.13
C ALA A 56 9.39 5.19 6.63
N ALA A 57 10.37 4.90 5.80
CA ALA A 57 10.25 5.08 4.35
C ALA A 57 9.45 3.92 3.72
N ASP A 58 8.13 3.96 3.89
CA ASP A 58 7.17 3.12 3.20
C ASP A 58 6.54 3.95 2.08
N LEU A 59 7.01 3.79 0.85
CA LEU A 59 6.70 4.66 -0.27
C LEU A 59 6.23 3.86 -1.49
N VAL A 60 5.30 4.42 -2.24
CA VAL A 60 4.94 3.96 -3.59
C VAL A 60 5.13 5.10 -4.57
N ILE A 61 5.88 4.84 -5.64
CA ILE A 61 6.04 5.78 -6.76
C ILE A 61 5.21 5.25 -7.91
N PHE A 62 4.26 6.05 -8.37
CA PHE A 62 3.34 5.68 -9.45
C PHE A 62 3.06 6.87 -10.37
N ASP A 63 2.59 6.57 -11.55
CA ASP A 63 2.09 7.56 -12.52
C ASP A 63 0.56 7.61 -12.42
N ASP A 64 0.02 8.74 -12.01
CA ASP A 64 -1.41 8.97 -11.84
C ASP A 64 -2.20 8.92 -13.16
N ASN A 65 -1.53 9.13 -14.30
CA ASN A 65 -2.13 9.04 -15.63
C ASN A 65 -2.29 7.60 -16.12
N THR A 66 -1.49 6.67 -15.60
CA THR A 66 -1.45 5.29 -16.12
C THR A 66 -1.79 4.22 -15.07
N ILE A 67 -1.76 4.54 -13.77
CA ILE A 67 -2.08 3.57 -12.73
C ILE A 67 -3.48 2.97 -12.92
N LEU A 68 -3.54 1.63 -12.97
CA LEU A 68 -4.79 0.88 -13.17
C LEU A 68 -4.63 -0.56 -12.70
N ASP A 69 -5.70 -1.13 -12.15
CA ASP A 69 -5.83 -2.57 -11.95
C ASP A 69 -6.08 -3.29 -13.28
N GLN A 70 -5.54 -4.49 -13.43
CA GLN A 70 -5.75 -5.35 -14.60
C GLN A 70 -6.49 -6.63 -14.27
N ALA A 71 -6.59 -6.98 -12.99
CA ALA A 71 -7.25 -8.20 -12.55
C ALA A 71 -8.75 -8.19 -12.86
N THR A 72 -9.24 -9.27 -13.48
CA THR A 72 -10.67 -9.52 -13.79
C THR A 72 -11.14 -10.81 -13.14
N PHE A 73 -12.44 -11.06 -13.11
CA PHE A 73 -12.98 -12.34 -12.60
C PHE A 73 -12.49 -13.54 -13.39
N ASP A 74 -12.32 -13.39 -14.71
CA ASP A 74 -11.82 -14.46 -15.58
C ASP A 74 -10.29 -14.62 -15.52
N LYS A 75 -9.57 -13.53 -15.22
CA LYS A 75 -8.11 -13.49 -15.13
C LYS A 75 -7.68 -12.71 -13.88
N PRO A 76 -7.85 -13.28 -12.68
CA PRO A 76 -7.59 -12.55 -11.43
C PRO A 76 -6.10 -12.36 -11.12
N HIS A 77 -5.22 -13.23 -11.61
CA HIS A 77 -3.77 -13.21 -11.34
C HIS A 77 -3.04 -12.19 -12.23
N GLN A 78 -3.44 -10.92 -12.15
CA GLN A 78 -2.80 -9.83 -12.91
C GLN A 78 -2.41 -8.69 -11.97
N PHE A 79 -1.14 -8.30 -12.03
CA PHE A 79 -0.65 -7.17 -11.26
C PHE A 79 -1.09 -5.84 -11.90
N PRO A 80 -1.25 -4.77 -11.09
CA PRO A 80 -1.56 -3.45 -11.61
C PRO A 80 -0.42 -2.89 -12.45
N VAL A 81 -0.73 -1.93 -13.31
CA VAL A 81 0.23 -1.14 -14.08
C VAL A 81 0.37 0.27 -13.51
N GLY A 82 1.39 1.02 -13.96
CA GLY A 82 1.61 2.41 -13.57
C GLY A 82 2.34 2.59 -12.24
N ILE A 83 2.86 1.51 -11.62
CA ILE A 83 3.69 1.56 -10.42
C ILE A 83 5.16 1.40 -10.82
N SER A 84 6.01 2.35 -10.46
CA SER A 84 7.44 2.32 -10.75
C SER A 84 8.25 1.70 -9.63
N PHE A 85 7.95 2.07 -8.37
CA PHE A 85 8.65 1.56 -7.19
C PHE A 85 7.69 1.31 -6.04
N VAL A 86 7.99 0.28 -5.26
CA VAL A 86 7.46 0.07 -3.91
C VAL A 86 8.63 -0.07 -2.96
N ILE A 87 8.68 0.78 -1.95
CA ILE A 87 9.75 0.84 -0.94
C ILE A 87 9.11 0.54 0.41
N VAL A 88 9.69 -0.38 1.16
CA VAL A 88 9.24 -0.75 2.51
C VAL A 88 10.43 -0.62 3.46
N ASN A 89 10.26 0.12 4.54
CA ASN A 89 11.34 0.40 5.51
C ASN A 89 12.66 0.83 4.83
N GLY A 90 12.58 1.65 3.77
CA GLY A 90 13.72 2.17 3.04
C GLY A 90 14.35 1.23 2.01
N ALA A 91 13.86 0.00 1.84
CA ALA A 91 14.37 -0.93 0.84
C ALA A 91 13.35 -1.15 -0.29
N ALA A 92 13.79 -1.10 -1.55
CA ALA A 92 12.94 -1.37 -2.70
C ALA A 92 12.55 -2.86 -2.73
N VAL A 93 11.24 -3.12 -2.71
CA VAL A 93 10.67 -4.47 -2.84
C VAL A 93 10.10 -4.73 -4.24
N PHE A 94 9.82 -3.66 -4.98
CA PHE A 94 9.42 -3.69 -6.38
C PHE A 94 10.09 -2.52 -7.11
N GLU A 95 10.74 -2.83 -8.22
CA GLU A 95 11.36 -1.87 -9.13
C GLU A 95 11.56 -2.52 -10.51
N ASN A 96 11.67 -1.72 -11.56
CA ASN A 96 11.87 -2.20 -12.94
C ASN A 96 10.87 -3.29 -13.36
N ASN A 97 9.60 -3.14 -12.96
CA ASN A 97 8.52 -4.11 -13.21
C ASN A 97 8.75 -5.50 -12.60
N GLN A 98 9.60 -5.63 -11.60
CA GLN A 98 9.93 -6.90 -10.95
C GLN A 98 9.96 -6.78 -9.43
N MET A 99 9.57 -7.87 -8.77
CA MET A 99 9.80 -8.02 -7.33
C MET A 99 11.29 -8.28 -7.06
N THR A 100 11.84 -7.55 -6.09
CA THR A 100 13.20 -7.79 -5.61
C THR A 100 13.25 -8.97 -4.63
N THR A 101 14.45 -9.35 -4.21
CA THR A 101 14.66 -10.36 -3.15
C THR A 101 14.55 -9.77 -1.73
N ALA A 102 14.46 -8.43 -1.59
CA ALA A 102 14.37 -7.77 -0.30
C ALA A 102 13.08 -8.17 0.46
N ARG A 103 13.19 -8.34 1.77
CA ARG A 103 12.07 -8.68 2.67
C ARG A 103 12.13 -7.81 3.93
N PRO A 104 12.07 -6.47 3.79
CA PRO A 104 12.24 -5.52 4.89
C PRO A 104 10.99 -5.34 5.74
N GLY A 105 9.88 -5.98 5.39
CA GLY A 105 8.61 -5.88 6.12
C GLY A 105 8.73 -6.38 7.55
N VAL A 106 8.04 -5.70 8.47
CA VAL A 106 7.95 -6.07 9.89
C VAL A 106 6.49 -6.11 10.34
N ALA A 107 6.19 -6.91 11.35
CA ALA A 107 4.88 -6.91 11.98
C ALA A 107 4.71 -5.64 12.81
N LEU A 108 3.77 -4.78 12.41
CA LEU A 108 3.44 -3.57 13.16
C LEU A 108 2.58 -3.93 14.37
N ARG A 109 2.86 -3.29 15.50
CA ARG A 109 2.13 -3.46 16.74
C ARG A 109 1.37 -2.19 17.10
N GLY A 110 0.12 -2.33 17.49
CA GLY A 110 -0.69 -1.22 17.97
C GLY A 110 -0.28 -0.77 19.38
N PRO A 111 -0.81 0.37 19.86
CA PRO A 111 -0.42 0.97 21.14
C PRO A 111 -0.75 0.09 22.37
N GLY A 112 -1.65 -0.89 22.24
CA GLY A 112 -1.98 -1.85 23.30
C GLY A 112 -1.09 -3.09 23.33
N TYR A 113 -0.10 -3.20 22.45
CA TYR A 113 0.82 -4.33 22.48
C TYR A 113 1.84 -4.18 23.62
N ALA A 114 1.78 -5.09 24.59
CA ALA A 114 2.82 -5.26 25.60
C ALA A 114 3.81 -6.34 25.13
N SER A 115 5.11 -6.03 25.16
CA SER A 115 6.13 -7.04 24.93
C SER A 115 6.19 -8.02 26.13
N ALA A 116 6.70 -9.23 25.89
CA ALA A 116 6.92 -10.19 27.00
C ALA A 116 7.83 -9.62 28.11
N ALA A 117 8.68 -8.64 27.79
CA ALA A 117 9.52 -7.94 28.76
C ALA A 117 8.72 -6.96 29.65
N ASP A 118 7.59 -6.43 29.16
CA ASP A 118 6.74 -5.52 29.94
C ASP A 118 5.75 -6.27 30.86
N ALA A 119 5.46 -7.54 30.56
CA ALA A 119 4.57 -8.39 31.34
C ALA A 119 5.22 -8.96 32.61
N SER A 120 6.53 -8.76 32.79
CA SER A 120 7.31 -9.25 33.93
C SER A 120 7.67 -8.19 34.98
N ARG A 121 7.04 -6.99 34.93
CA ARG A 121 7.19 -5.92 35.91
C ARG A 121 5.97 -5.76 36.80
#